data_1810e9c44c1f4f01b35ee72a1868e60e
#
_entry.id   1810e9c44c1f4f01b35ee72a1868e60e
#
_cell.length_a   1.000
_cell.length_b   1.000
_cell.length_c   1.000
_cell.angle_alpha   90.00
_cell.angle_beta   90.00
_cell.angle_gamma   90.00
#
_symmetry.space_group_name_H-M   'P 1'
#
loop_
_entity.id
_entity.type
_entity.pdbx_description
1 polymer ?
#
loop_
_entity_poly.entity_id
_entity_poly.type
_entity_poly.pdbx_seq_one_letter_code
_entity_poly.pdbx_strand_id
1 'polypeptide(L)'
;GKSAHRGEEQGKVKFLKDAWVLIEDGVIASVGTGAVPSVEGAEIVDAEGHLVTPGLVDAHTHLIFGGWRQNELGMKLHGKTYLEIQNAGGGIQSTTNATRKASVEELSSKAAKALDEMMGFGTTTVEAKSGYGLATEHELKALEVIKDLNDHHRMDLVATFMGAHLVPAEYKANREEYVRLVCEEMMPRVK
;
A
#
# COMPACT_ATOMS: atom_id res chain seq x y z
N GLY A 1 3.28 20.46 -10.28
CA GLY A 1 2.06 21.04 -10.86
C GLY A 1 0.89 20.89 -9.91
N LYS A 2 -0.12 21.75 -10.04
CA LYS A 2 -1.29 21.75 -9.13
C LYS A 2 -2.33 20.66 -9.46
N SER A 3 -2.10 19.84 -10.48
CA SER A 3 -3.00 18.77 -10.90
C SER A 3 -2.23 17.63 -11.56
N ALA A 4 -2.80 16.44 -11.51
CA ALA A 4 -2.27 15.27 -12.20
C ALA A 4 -2.33 15.48 -13.73
N HIS A 5 -1.27 15.09 -14.42
CA HIS A 5 -1.24 15.04 -15.88
C HIS A 5 -2.17 13.94 -16.39
N ARG A 6 -2.83 14.18 -17.54
CA ARG A 6 -3.80 13.25 -18.13
C ARG A 6 -3.50 13.03 -19.61
N GLY A 7 -3.91 11.86 -20.13
CA GLY A 7 -3.71 11.51 -21.54
C GLY A 7 -2.25 11.58 -21.95
N GLU A 8 -1.95 12.19 -23.08
CA GLU A 8 -0.59 12.31 -23.62
C GLU A 8 0.38 13.08 -22.73
N GLU A 9 -0.12 13.93 -21.83
CA GLU A 9 0.73 14.68 -20.90
C GLU A 9 1.35 13.80 -19.81
N GLN A 10 0.79 12.61 -19.53
CA GLN A 10 1.33 11.69 -18.54
C GLN A 10 2.75 11.20 -18.85
N GLY A 11 3.09 11.09 -20.15
CA GLY A 11 4.41 10.69 -20.61
C GLY A 11 5.45 11.82 -20.65
N LYS A 12 5.04 13.07 -20.39
CA LYS A 12 5.93 14.24 -20.47
C LYS A 12 6.63 14.49 -19.16
N VAL A 13 7.90 14.10 -19.09
CA VAL A 13 8.75 14.33 -17.92
C VAL A 13 9.63 15.56 -18.20
N LYS A 14 9.64 16.52 -17.27
CA LYS A 14 10.57 17.64 -17.29
C LYS A 14 11.86 17.23 -16.60
N PHE A 15 12.95 17.30 -17.31
CA PHE A 15 14.29 17.05 -16.78
C PHE A 15 15.04 18.37 -16.60
N LEU A 16 15.58 18.60 -15.41
CA LEU A 16 16.40 19.77 -15.09
C LEU A 16 17.81 19.29 -14.74
N LYS A 17 18.82 19.84 -15.44
CA LYS A 17 20.24 19.59 -15.13
C LYS A 17 20.76 20.65 -14.18
N ASP A 18 21.72 20.27 -13.33
CA ASP A 18 22.35 21.15 -12.36
C ASP A 18 21.31 21.95 -11.58
N ALA A 19 20.34 21.19 -11.05
CA ALA A 19 19.14 21.72 -10.43
C ALA A 19 19.26 21.72 -8.91
N TRP A 20 18.48 22.59 -8.29
CA TRP A 20 18.27 22.63 -6.85
C TRP A 20 16.79 22.65 -6.51
N VAL A 21 16.47 22.18 -5.33
CA VAL A 21 15.11 22.21 -4.75
C VAL A 21 15.19 22.89 -3.39
N LEU A 22 14.42 23.93 -3.19
CA LEU A 22 14.25 24.56 -1.88
C LEU A 22 12.99 24.02 -1.22
N ILE A 23 13.14 23.53 0.00
CA ILE A 23 12.05 23.00 0.83
C ILE A 23 11.92 23.89 2.06
N GLU A 24 10.71 24.35 2.31
CA GLU A 24 10.35 25.15 3.49
C GLU A 24 9.13 24.49 4.16
N ASP A 25 9.19 24.24 5.44
CA ASP A 25 8.13 23.62 6.24
C ASP A 25 7.59 22.31 5.62
N GLY A 26 8.49 21.47 5.09
CA GLY A 26 8.14 20.18 4.44
C GLY A 26 7.50 20.31 3.06
N VAL A 27 7.45 21.51 2.48
CA VAL A 27 6.85 21.77 1.17
C VAL A 27 7.92 22.27 0.19
N ILE A 28 7.85 21.84 -1.07
CA ILE A 28 8.72 22.38 -2.14
C ILE A 28 8.30 23.84 -2.39
N ALA A 29 9.11 24.77 -1.90
CA ALA A 29 8.91 26.20 -2.10
C ALA A 29 9.32 26.64 -3.51
N SER A 30 10.47 26.13 -4.00
CA SER A 30 10.94 26.44 -5.35
C SER A 30 11.88 25.38 -5.91
N VAL A 31 12.00 25.36 -7.23
CA VAL A 31 12.95 24.51 -7.98
C VAL A 31 13.60 25.36 -9.04
N GLY A 32 14.92 25.27 -9.16
CA GLY A 32 15.67 26.04 -10.16
C GLY A 32 16.92 25.33 -10.66
N THR A 33 17.64 26.01 -11.51
CA THR A 33 18.92 25.55 -12.08
C THR A 33 19.98 26.63 -11.90
N GLY A 34 21.27 26.25 -11.93
CA GLY A 34 22.40 27.16 -11.76
C GLY A 34 22.69 27.49 -10.31
N ALA A 35 22.99 28.75 -9.99
CA ALA A 35 23.41 29.13 -8.65
C ALA A 35 22.33 28.78 -7.60
N VAL A 36 22.74 28.03 -6.57
CA VAL A 36 21.88 27.68 -5.44
C VAL A 36 21.60 28.95 -4.63
N PRO A 37 20.33 29.24 -4.31
CA PRO A 37 20.01 30.41 -3.47
C PRO A 37 20.63 30.27 -2.08
N SER A 38 21.17 31.34 -1.58
CA SER A 38 21.64 31.40 -0.20
C SER A 38 20.45 31.69 0.71
N VAL A 39 20.14 30.75 1.59
CA VAL A 39 19.08 30.89 2.59
C VAL A 39 19.70 30.72 3.97
N GLU A 40 19.55 31.73 4.83
CA GLU A 40 20.13 31.70 6.18
C GLU A 40 19.49 30.56 7.00
N GLY A 41 20.34 29.73 7.61
CA GLY A 41 19.90 28.60 8.44
C GLY A 41 19.41 27.36 7.66
N ALA A 42 19.47 27.36 6.32
CA ALA A 42 19.10 26.18 5.54
C ALA A 42 20.16 25.08 5.66
N GLU A 43 19.73 23.85 5.85
CA GLU A 43 20.54 22.66 5.68
C GLU A 43 20.71 22.37 4.19
N ILE A 44 21.94 22.10 3.76
CA ILE A 44 22.22 21.75 2.36
C ILE A 44 22.49 20.27 2.27
N VAL A 45 21.68 19.58 1.47
CA VAL A 45 21.89 18.18 1.08
C VAL A 45 22.43 18.16 -0.36
N ASP A 46 23.70 17.76 -0.51
CA ASP A 46 24.29 17.58 -1.83
C ASP A 46 23.89 16.20 -2.39
N ALA A 47 23.23 16.20 -3.53
CA ALA A 47 22.86 14.96 -4.23
C ALA A 47 24.04 14.35 -5.02
N GLU A 48 25.24 14.94 -4.99
CA GLU A 48 26.48 14.42 -5.61
C GLU A 48 26.30 14.04 -7.09
N GLY A 49 25.48 14.79 -7.82
CA GLY A 49 25.17 14.53 -9.22
C GLY A 49 24.21 13.37 -9.46
N HIS A 50 23.64 12.79 -8.42
CA HIS A 50 22.63 11.75 -8.54
C HIS A 50 21.27 12.32 -8.99
N LEU A 51 20.44 11.44 -9.54
CA LEU A 51 19.08 11.77 -9.95
C LEU A 51 18.20 11.98 -8.72
N VAL A 52 17.52 13.12 -8.67
CA VAL A 52 16.49 13.42 -7.67
C VAL A 52 15.13 13.40 -8.35
N THR A 53 14.22 12.62 -7.82
CA THR A 53 12.83 12.50 -8.30
C THR A 53 11.84 12.75 -7.16
N PRO A 54 10.59 13.10 -7.47
CA PRO A 54 9.52 12.93 -6.49
C PRO A 54 9.51 11.49 -5.97
N GLY A 55 9.07 11.30 -4.72
CA GLY A 55 8.89 9.97 -4.16
C GLY A 55 7.96 9.11 -5.01
N LEU A 56 8.24 7.82 -5.09
CA LEU A 56 7.40 6.89 -5.83
C LEU A 56 6.09 6.62 -5.07
N VAL A 57 5.01 6.46 -5.81
CA VAL A 57 3.68 6.10 -5.27
C VAL A 57 3.33 4.71 -5.72
N ASP A 58 3.16 3.78 -4.78
CA ASP A 58 2.58 2.47 -5.06
C ASP A 58 1.06 2.52 -4.84
N ALA A 59 0.33 2.61 -5.93
CA ALA A 59 -1.12 2.79 -5.93
C ALA A 59 -1.91 1.48 -5.84
N HIS A 60 -1.27 0.34 -5.58
CA HIS A 60 -1.98 -0.94 -5.50
C HIS A 60 -1.27 -1.97 -4.63
N THR A 61 -1.50 -1.92 -3.33
CA THR A 61 -1.02 -2.98 -2.42
C THR A 61 -2.14 -3.55 -1.56
N HIS A 62 -1.95 -4.80 -1.12
CA HIS A 62 -2.63 -5.39 0.02
C HIS A 62 -1.61 -5.55 1.14
N LEU A 63 -1.27 -4.44 1.79
CA LEU A 63 -0.19 -4.37 2.77
C LEU A 63 -0.47 -5.25 3.99
N ILE A 64 -1.73 -5.29 4.44
CA ILE A 64 -2.12 -5.99 5.67
C ILE A 64 -2.63 -7.40 5.36
N PHE A 65 -1.79 -8.38 5.61
CA PHE A 65 -2.16 -9.80 5.45
C PHE A 65 -1.36 -10.71 6.37
N GLY A 66 -2.00 -11.78 6.85
CA GLY A 66 -1.36 -12.84 7.61
C GLY A 66 -0.79 -13.94 6.73
N GLY A 67 0.20 -14.66 7.27
CA GLY A 67 0.82 -15.79 6.59
C GLY A 67 1.61 -15.40 5.34
N TRP A 68 2.10 -16.44 4.64
CA TRP A 68 2.80 -16.36 3.38
C TRP A 68 2.36 -17.50 2.47
N ARG A 69 2.44 -17.29 1.17
CA ARG A 69 2.02 -18.28 0.15
C ARG A 69 3.18 -18.80 -0.70
N GLN A 70 4.40 -18.71 -0.19
CA GLN A 70 5.61 -19.15 -0.90
C GLN A 70 5.56 -20.62 -1.33
N ASN A 71 4.86 -21.48 -0.57
CA ASN A 71 4.68 -22.90 -0.91
C ASN A 71 3.91 -23.10 -2.22
N GLU A 72 3.10 -22.13 -2.64
CA GLU A 72 2.36 -22.21 -3.90
C GLU A 72 3.28 -22.05 -5.12
N LEU A 73 4.45 -21.40 -4.96
CA LEU A 73 5.41 -21.25 -6.05
C LEU A 73 5.89 -22.62 -6.54
N GLY A 74 6.24 -23.53 -5.63
CA GLY A 74 6.60 -24.90 -5.98
C GLY A 74 5.49 -25.61 -6.73
N MET A 75 4.24 -25.49 -6.29
CA MET A 75 3.09 -26.07 -6.97
C MET A 75 2.91 -25.52 -8.39
N LYS A 76 3.04 -24.21 -8.58
CA LYS A 76 2.97 -23.55 -9.89
C LYS A 76 4.08 -24.02 -10.83
N LEU A 77 5.31 -24.12 -10.34
CA LEU A 77 6.44 -24.62 -11.12
C LEU A 77 6.28 -26.08 -11.55
N HIS A 78 5.52 -26.88 -10.79
CA HIS A 78 5.14 -28.25 -11.16
C HIS A 78 3.84 -28.31 -12.00
N GLY A 79 3.39 -27.19 -12.55
CA GLY A 79 2.25 -27.12 -13.47
C GLY A 79 0.87 -27.22 -12.82
N LYS A 80 0.76 -27.07 -11.48
CA LYS A 80 -0.53 -27.06 -10.81
C LYS A 80 -1.33 -25.82 -11.21
N THR A 81 -2.61 -26.03 -11.53
CA THR A 81 -3.56 -24.97 -11.81
C THR A 81 -3.92 -24.21 -10.55
N TYR A 82 -4.47 -23.00 -10.70
CA TYR A 82 -4.96 -22.19 -9.59
C TYR A 82 -6.00 -22.94 -8.74
N LEU A 83 -6.93 -23.66 -9.40
CA LEU A 83 -7.95 -24.46 -8.72
C LEU A 83 -7.37 -25.61 -7.90
N GLU A 84 -6.37 -26.32 -8.44
CA GLU A 84 -5.69 -27.38 -7.69
C GLU A 84 -4.95 -26.85 -6.46
N ILE A 85 -4.31 -25.68 -6.57
CA ILE A 85 -3.66 -25.01 -5.43
C ILE A 85 -4.70 -24.60 -4.40
N GLN A 86 -5.82 -24.03 -4.83
CA GLN A 86 -6.91 -23.62 -3.94
C GLN A 86 -7.52 -24.84 -3.21
N ASN A 87 -7.74 -25.95 -3.92
CA ASN A 87 -8.28 -27.20 -3.35
C ASN A 87 -7.28 -27.85 -2.37
N ALA A 88 -5.98 -27.61 -2.55
CA ALA A 88 -4.94 -28.04 -1.62
C ALA A 88 -4.79 -27.10 -0.39
N GLY A 89 -5.72 -26.17 -0.20
CA GLY A 89 -5.72 -25.26 0.95
C GLY A 89 -4.91 -23.96 0.76
N GLY A 90 -4.48 -23.69 -0.49
CA GLY A 90 -3.80 -22.45 -0.88
C GLY A 90 -4.78 -21.35 -1.32
N GLY A 91 -4.25 -20.40 -2.08
CA GLY A 91 -5.03 -19.28 -2.62
C GLY A 91 -5.44 -18.24 -1.59
N ILE A 92 -6.37 -17.39 -1.98
CA ILE A 92 -6.85 -16.26 -1.15
C ILE A 92 -7.44 -16.74 0.18
N GLN A 93 -8.11 -17.90 0.19
CA GLN A 93 -8.70 -18.44 1.43
C GLN A 93 -7.64 -18.74 2.50
N SER A 94 -6.47 -19.21 2.10
CA SER A 94 -5.34 -19.43 3.03
C SER A 94 -4.89 -18.10 3.65
N THR A 95 -4.75 -17.04 2.83
CA THR A 95 -4.43 -15.70 3.31
C THR A 95 -5.52 -15.16 4.24
N THR A 96 -6.79 -15.32 3.88
CA THR A 96 -7.92 -14.90 4.73
C THR A 96 -7.86 -15.58 6.10
N ASN A 97 -7.69 -16.88 6.14
CA ASN A 97 -7.62 -17.63 7.38
C ASN A 97 -6.44 -17.19 8.25
N ALA A 98 -5.28 -16.95 7.64
CA ALA A 98 -4.09 -16.48 8.35
C ALA A 98 -4.26 -15.04 8.85
N THR A 99 -4.86 -14.15 8.06
CA THR A 99 -5.12 -12.76 8.44
C THR A 99 -6.10 -12.66 9.62
N ARG A 100 -7.14 -13.47 9.60
CA ARG A 100 -8.12 -13.53 10.71
C ARG A 100 -7.48 -13.96 12.02
N LYS A 101 -6.54 -14.93 11.97
CA LYS A 101 -5.85 -15.48 13.13
C LYS A 101 -4.73 -14.60 13.67
N ALA A 102 -4.09 -13.82 12.80
CA ALA A 102 -2.97 -12.97 13.18
C ALA A 102 -3.41 -11.87 14.15
N SER A 103 -2.54 -11.57 15.13
CA SER A 103 -2.75 -10.44 16.03
C SER A 103 -2.51 -9.10 15.33
N VAL A 104 -2.91 -8.01 15.95
CA VAL A 104 -2.63 -6.64 15.48
C VAL A 104 -1.13 -6.43 15.39
N GLU A 105 -0.38 -6.85 16.41
CA GLU A 105 1.08 -6.71 16.51
C GLU A 105 1.80 -7.48 15.40
N GLU A 106 1.35 -8.70 15.09
CA GLU A 106 1.91 -9.52 14.01
C GLU A 106 1.68 -8.85 12.64
N LEU A 107 0.47 -8.35 12.38
CA LEU A 107 0.13 -7.67 11.13
C LEU A 107 0.90 -6.36 11.00
N SER A 108 0.97 -5.56 12.06
CA SER A 108 1.68 -4.28 12.08
C SER A 108 3.19 -4.48 11.88
N SER A 109 3.82 -5.39 12.62
CA SER A 109 5.25 -5.66 12.50
C SER A 109 5.64 -6.14 11.09
N LYS A 110 4.81 -7.01 10.49
CA LYS A 110 5.04 -7.50 9.13
C LYS A 110 4.90 -6.39 8.10
N ALA A 111 3.87 -5.55 8.23
CA ALA A 111 3.62 -4.44 7.32
C ALA A 111 4.70 -3.36 7.44
N ALA A 112 5.15 -3.03 8.65
CA ALA A 112 6.23 -2.07 8.88
C ALA A 112 7.53 -2.48 8.16
N LYS A 113 7.92 -3.77 8.24
CA LYS A 113 9.08 -4.27 7.49
C LYS A 113 8.93 -4.12 5.99
N ALA A 114 7.74 -4.41 5.44
CA ALA A 114 7.49 -4.23 4.02
C ALA A 114 7.58 -2.75 3.61
N LEU A 115 7.06 -1.84 4.44
CA LEU A 115 7.17 -0.41 4.22
C LEU A 115 8.62 0.08 4.25
N ASP A 116 9.43 -0.40 5.21
CA ASP A 116 10.87 -0.08 5.26
C ASP A 116 11.59 -0.52 3.98
N GLU A 117 11.31 -1.73 3.49
CA GLU A 117 11.86 -2.23 2.23
C GLU A 117 11.40 -1.39 1.04
N MET A 118 10.11 -1.08 0.93
CA MET A 118 9.57 -0.23 -0.14
C MET A 118 10.17 1.17 -0.11
N MET A 119 10.34 1.76 1.08
CA MET A 119 10.98 3.05 1.25
C MET A 119 12.46 3.02 0.80
N GLY A 120 13.16 1.92 1.06
CA GLY A 120 14.52 1.70 0.56
C GLY A 120 14.62 1.70 -0.97
N PHE A 121 13.53 1.40 -1.67
CA PHE A 121 13.42 1.49 -3.14
C PHE A 121 12.82 2.81 -3.62
N GLY A 122 12.60 3.79 -2.73
CA GLY A 122 12.16 5.13 -3.09
C GLY A 122 10.64 5.34 -3.06
N THR A 123 9.86 4.38 -2.60
CA THR A 123 8.41 4.56 -2.39
C THR A 123 8.19 5.42 -1.15
N THR A 124 7.36 6.46 -1.28
CA THR A 124 7.03 7.37 -0.18
C THR A 124 5.54 7.36 0.18
N THR A 125 4.70 6.90 -0.73
CA THR A 125 3.25 6.81 -0.54
C THR A 125 2.73 5.47 -1.04
N VAL A 126 1.87 4.84 -0.26
CA VAL A 126 1.30 3.51 -0.57
C VAL A 126 -0.21 3.53 -0.40
N GLU A 127 -0.95 3.05 -1.40
CA GLU A 127 -2.33 2.64 -1.20
C GLU A 127 -2.35 1.27 -0.52
N ALA A 128 -2.89 1.22 0.69
CA ALA A 128 -3.03 0.00 1.47
C ALA A 128 -4.50 -0.46 1.50
N LYS A 129 -4.80 -1.54 0.77
CA LYS A 129 -6.14 -2.13 0.71
C LYS A 129 -6.32 -3.15 1.83
N SER A 130 -7.49 -3.16 2.46
CA SER A 130 -7.99 -4.30 3.21
C SER A 130 -8.44 -5.43 2.25
N GLY A 131 -9.30 -6.33 2.68
CA GLY A 131 -9.90 -7.34 1.78
C GLY A 131 -9.39 -8.76 1.98
N TYR A 132 -8.63 -9.00 3.03
CA TYR A 132 -8.29 -10.35 3.48
C TYR A 132 -8.94 -10.71 4.82
N GLY A 133 -9.63 -9.78 5.47
CA GLY A 133 -10.45 -10.05 6.65
C GLY A 133 -11.75 -10.75 6.29
N LEU A 134 -12.47 -10.21 5.31
CA LEU A 134 -13.73 -10.68 4.77
C LEU A 134 -14.82 -10.95 5.85
N ALA A 135 -14.72 -10.24 6.96
CA ALA A 135 -15.69 -10.19 8.05
C ALA A 135 -15.47 -8.86 8.77
N THR A 136 -16.53 -8.28 9.34
CA THR A 136 -16.54 -6.91 9.87
C THR A 136 -15.36 -6.62 10.78
N GLU A 137 -15.17 -7.40 11.84
CA GLU A 137 -14.10 -7.16 12.82
C GLU A 137 -12.69 -7.32 12.23
N HIS A 138 -12.53 -8.21 11.24
CA HIS A 138 -11.23 -8.44 10.64
C HIS A 138 -10.86 -7.41 9.57
N GLU A 139 -11.85 -6.86 8.86
CA GLU A 139 -11.65 -5.73 7.95
C GLU A 139 -11.33 -4.46 8.74
N LEU A 140 -12.05 -4.19 9.82
CA LEU A 140 -11.78 -3.06 10.71
C LEU A 140 -10.38 -3.17 11.35
N LYS A 141 -10.01 -4.36 11.85
CA LYS A 141 -8.67 -4.63 12.35
C LYS A 141 -7.59 -4.27 11.32
N ALA A 142 -7.77 -4.65 10.06
CA ALA A 142 -6.80 -4.32 9.01
C ALA A 142 -6.69 -2.81 8.77
N LEU A 143 -7.82 -2.09 8.76
CA LEU A 143 -7.85 -0.63 8.59
C LEU A 143 -7.27 0.11 9.79
N GLU A 144 -7.49 -0.38 11.01
CA GLU A 144 -6.87 0.15 12.24
C GLU A 144 -5.35 0.02 12.19
N VAL A 145 -4.83 -1.13 11.75
CA VAL A 145 -3.37 -1.32 11.55
C VAL A 145 -2.82 -0.36 10.49
N ILE A 146 -3.53 -0.15 9.38
CA ILE A 146 -3.10 0.83 8.37
C ILE A 146 -3.06 2.24 8.97
N LYS A 147 -4.09 2.62 9.74
CA LYS A 147 -4.16 3.92 10.38
C LYS A 147 -3.00 4.11 11.38
N ASP A 148 -2.77 3.16 12.25
CA ASP A 148 -1.68 3.20 13.22
C ASP A 148 -0.31 3.33 12.54
N LEU A 149 -0.07 2.56 11.49
CA LEU A 149 1.15 2.66 10.70
C LEU A 149 1.28 4.03 10.03
N ASN A 150 0.20 4.61 9.49
CA ASN A 150 0.24 5.94 8.90
C ASN A 150 0.58 7.03 9.93
N ASP A 151 0.15 6.86 11.17
CA ASP A 151 0.43 7.81 12.25
C ASP A 151 1.88 7.71 12.78
N HIS A 152 2.57 6.56 12.58
CA HIS A 152 3.89 6.29 13.18
C HIS A 152 5.01 5.99 12.17
N HIS A 153 4.71 5.64 10.93
CA HIS A 153 5.70 5.36 9.90
C HIS A 153 6.01 6.62 9.07
N ARG A 154 7.21 6.67 8.46
CA ARG A 154 7.64 7.81 7.64
C ARG A 154 6.99 7.90 6.25
N MET A 155 6.38 6.80 5.79
CA MET A 155 5.64 6.76 4.53
C MET A 155 4.19 7.15 4.76
N ASP A 156 3.59 7.80 3.77
CA ASP A 156 2.15 8.09 3.75
C ASP A 156 1.37 6.84 3.31
N LEU A 157 0.38 6.43 4.10
CA LEU A 157 -0.50 5.31 3.79
C LEU A 157 -1.92 5.80 3.50
N VAL A 158 -2.43 5.45 2.34
CA VAL A 158 -3.82 5.71 1.96
C VAL A 158 -4.64 4.44 2.14
N ALA A 159 -5.49 4.42 3.16
CA ALA A 159 -6.33 3.26 3.45
C ALA A 159 -7.46 3.12 2.40
N THR A 160 -7.64 1.92 1.88
CA THR A 160 -8.76 1.57 1.00
C THR A 160 -9.51 0.38 1.58
N PHE A 161 -10.78 0.59 1.94
CA PHE A 161 -11.67 -0.51 2.34
C PHE A 161 -12.02 -1.39 1.13
N MET A 162 -11.77 -2.69 1.24
CA MET A 162 -12.03 -3.66 0.18
C MET A 162 -12.72 -4.93 0.69
N GLY A 163 -13.71 -4.79 1.59
CA GLY A 163 -14.47 -5.91 2.14
C GLY A 163 -15.15 -6.78 1.08
N ALA A 164 -15.43 -6.23 -0.09
CA ALA A 164 -15.99 -6.97 -1.23
C ALA A 164 -14.93 -7.64 -2.14
N HIS A 165 -13.69 -7.85 -1.65
CA HIS A 165 -12.62 -8.44 -2.43
C HIS A 165 -12.93 -9.88 -2.90
N LEU A 166 -13.55 -10.67 -2.06
CA LEU A 166 -13.97 -12.04 -2.33
C LEU A 166 -15.20 -12.38 -1.48
N VAL A 167 -16.03 -13.30 -1.92
CA VAL A 167 -17.04 -13.92 -1.06
C VAL A 167 -16.36 -15.04 -0.26
N PRO A 168 -16.27 -14.94 1.07
CA PRO A 168 -15.60 -15.94 1.89
C PRO A 168 -16.39 -17.25 1.92
N ALA A 169 -15.73 -18.33 2.37
CA ALA A 169 -16.26 -19.68 2.27
C ALA A 169 -17.63 -19.85 2.94
N GLU A 170 -17.83 -19.19 4.06
CA GLU A 170 -19.08 -19.24 4.85
C GLU A 170 -20.29 -18.62 4.14
N TYR A 171 -20.06 -17.76 3.15
CA TYR A 171 -21.12 -17.11 2.37
C TYR A 171 -21.24 -17.63 0.93
N LYS A 172 -20.49 -18.67 0.55
CA LYS A 172 -20.52 -19.22 -0.83
C LYS A 172 -21.91 -19.65 -1.26
N ALA A 173 -22.73 -20.18 -0.34
CA ALA A 173 -24.09 -20.61 -0.60
C ALA A 173 -25.10 -19.45 -0.62
N ASN A 174 -24.77 -18.31 -0.03
CA ASN A 174 -25.65 -17.13 0.05
C ASN A 174 -24.84 -15.82 -0.16
N ARG A 175 -24.45 -15.58 -1.40
CA ARG A 175 -23.68 -14.39 -1.79
C ARG A 175 -24.39 -13.08 -1.44
N GLU A 176 -25.71 -13.03 -1.58
CA GLU A 176 -26.49 -11.83 -1.32
C GLU A 176 -26.46 -11.41 0.15
N GLU A 177 -26.34 -12.36 1.05
CA GLU A 177 -26.16 -12.09 2.48
C GLU A 177 -24.80 -11.43 2.75
N TYR A 178 -23.74 -11.88 2.05
CA TYR A 178 -22.43 -11.23 2.14
C TYR A 178 -22.46 -9.80 1.59
N VAL A 179 -23.13 -9.57 0.47
CA VAL A 179 -23.30 -8.21 -0.08
C VAL A 179 -23.99 -7.30 0.94
N ARG A 180 -25.05 -7.80 1.60
CA ARG A 180 -25.73 -7.04 2.66
C ARG A 180 -24.80 -6.77 3.84
N LEU A 181 -24.02 -7.75 4.30
CA LEU A 181 -23.02 -7.56 5.36
C LEU A 181 -22.05 -6.44 5.02
N VAL A 182 -21.52 -6.43 3.79
CA VAL A 182 -20.60 -5.37 3.33
C VAL A 182 -21.29 -4.01 3.32
N CYS A 183 -22.50 -3.91 2.74
CA CYS A 183 -23.17 -2.63 2.53
C CYS A 183 -23.81 -2.07 3.81
N GLU A 184 -24.41 -2.92 4.62
CA GLU A 184 -25.26 -2.51 5.74
C GLU A 184 -24.52 -2.52 7.09
N GLU A 185 -23.43 -3.28 7.20
CA GLU A 185 -22.65 -3.38 8.43
C GLU A 185 -21.21 -2.85 8.27
N MET A 186 -20.42 -3.39 7.33
CA MET A 186 -19.00 -3.00 7.22
C MET A 186 -18.85 -1.54 6.80
N MET A 187 -19.46 -1.13 5.69
CA MET A 187 -19.30 0.25 5.16
C MET A 187 -19.71 1.33 6.17
N PRO A 188 -20.81 1.23 6.92
CA PRO A 188 -21.16 2.22 7.94
C PRO A 188 -20.14 2.34 9.08
N ARG A 189 -19.36 1.26 9.36
CA ARG A 189 -18.36 1.23 10.43
C ARG A 189 -16.96 1.68 9.99
N VAL A 190 -16.73 1.81 8.70
CA VAL A 190 -15.44 2.22 8.11
C VAL A 190 -15.26 3.75 8.05
N LYS A 191 -16.15 4.54 8.61
CA LYS A 191 -16.12 6.03 8.57
C LYS A 191 -14.94 6.62 9.32
#